data_c1a5a57f99c8f233c08b763ba76f2364
#
_entry.id   c1a5a57f99c8f233c08b763ba76f2364
#
_cell.length_a   1.000
_cell.length_b   1.000
_cell.length_c   1.000
_cell.angle_alpha   90.00
_cell.angle_beta   90.00
_cell.angle_gamma   90.00
#
_symmetry.space_group_name_H-M   'P 1'
#
loop_
_entity.id
_entity.type
_entity.pdbx_description
1 polymer ?
#
loop_
_entity_poly.entity_id
_entity_poly.type
_entity_poly.pdbx_seq_one_letter_code
_entity_poly.pdbx_strand_id
1 'polypeptide(L)'
;MRNFTLLVLFSFMLPLQAQRADFKEINFAKAENIANRYEGESLTNLPGLAYGLSSQLDSEAARFRAIYYWVTHNITGDYDLMYRNERARKKLRNDPEGLRLWNDQFKKEVFIKLRHDRETLCTGYAYLIQVLSELVGLECKIIDGYAASDLKKNTLGIPNHSWNAIKLDGKWYLCDATWSAGYTDMSSFLFEFDYDNAFFLME
;
A
#
# COMPACT_ATOMS: atom_id res chain seq x y z
N MET A 1 20.32 56.38 -25.75
CA MET A 1 19.78 55.94 -24.44
C MET A 1 18.94 54.67 -24.69
N ARG A 2 19.44 53.49 -24.30
CA ARG A 2 18.76 52.19 -24.52
C ARG A 2 18.03 51.84 -23.25
N ASN A 3 16.69 51.86 -23.29
CA ASN A 3 15.85 51.43 -22.17
C ASN A 3 15.90 49.90 -22.06
N PHE A 4 16.46 49.41 -20.97
CA PHE A 4 16.42 48.01 -20.58
C PHE A 4 15.13 47.76 -19.78
N THR A 5 14.16 47.11 -20.39
CA THR A 5 12.95 46.70 -19.69
C THR A 5 13.26 45.36 -18.96
N LEU A 6 13.36 45.42 -17.64
CA LEU A 6 13.56 44.26 -16.76
C LEU A 6 12.24 43.49 -16.66
N LEU A 7 12.16 42.34 -17.33
CA LEU A 7 11.02 41.42 -17.21
C LEU A 7 11.17 40.60 -15.91
N VAL A 8 10.44 40.98 -14.86
CA VAL A 8 10.38 40.23 -13.61
C VAL A 8 9.44 39.01 -13.81
N LEU A 9 10.01 37.84 -14.01
CA LEU A 9 9.27 36.56 -13.98
C LEU A 9 8.86 36.27 -12.53
N PHE A 10 7.59 36.54 -12.21
CA PHE A 10 6.96 36.07 -10.98
C PHE A 10 6.72 34.59 -11.11
N SER A 11 7.66 33.76 -10.63
CA SER A 11 7.46 32.32 -10.43
C SER A 11 6.43 32.16 -9.32
N PHE A 12 5.19 31.83 -9.67
CA PHE A 12 4.18 31.35 -8.73
C PHE A 12 4.65 29.99 -8.20
N MET A 13 5.35 30.01 -7.09
CA MET A 13 5.48 28.82 -6.24
C MET A 13 4.09 28.56 -5.65
N LEU A 14 3.30 27.72 -6.31
CA LEU A 14 2.14 27.12 -5.67
C LEU A 14 2.67 26.34 -4.47
N PRO A 15 2.19 26.61 -3.25
CA PRO A 15 2.56 25.76 -2.11
C PRO A 15 2.14 24.34 -2.45
N LEU A 16 3.07 23.38 -2.37
CA LEU A 16 2.77 21.96 -2.30
C LEU A 16 1.97 21.75 -1.02
N GLN A 17 0.65 21.89 -1.12
CA GLN A 17 -0.22 21.58 0.01
C GLN A 17 -0.20 20.07 0.21
N ALA A 18 -0.06 19.69 1.46
CA ALA A 18 -0.06 18.33 1.93
C ALA A 18 -1.22 17.52 1.29
N GLN A 19 -0.92 16.36 0.69
CA GLN A 19 -1.88 15.56 -0.07
C GLN A 19 -3.11 15.18 0.74
N ARG A 20 -2.92 14.92 2.04
CA ARG A 20 -4.00 14.59 2.99
C ARG A 20 -5.00 15.75 3.21
N ALA A 21 -4.58 16.97 2.99
CA ALA A 21 -5.44 18.14 3.13
C ALA A 21 -6.60 18.13 2.12
N ASP A 22 -6.44 17.48 0.96
CA ASP A 22 -7.46 17.39 -0.09
C ASP A 22 -8.70 16.60 0.39
N PHE A 23 -8.58 15.78 1.43
CA PHE A 23 -9.62 14.88 1.91
C PHE A 23 -10.14 15.21 3.32
N LYS A 24 -9.74 16.34 3.92
CA LYS A 24 -10.13 16.71 5.30
C LYS A 24 -11.65 16.84 5.49
N GLU A 25 -12.34 17.30 4.46
CA GLU A 25 -13.80 17.53 4.50
C GLU A 25 -14.60 16.29 4.10
N ILE A 26 -13.94 15.19 3.70
CA ILE A 26 -14.64 13.98 3.27
C ILE A 26 -14.94 13.09 4.47
N ASN A 27 -16.22 12.80 4.66
CA ASN A 27 -16.67 11.82 5.64
C ASN A 27 -16.62 10.41 5.03
N PHE A 28 -15.68 9.59 5.47
CA PHE A 28 -15.50 8.23 5.01
C PHE A 28 -16.35 7.17 5.74
N ALA A 29 -17.19 7.55 6.70
CA ALA A 29 -17.98 6.60 7.51
C ALA A 29 -18.83 5.64 6.66
N LYS A 30 -19.42 6.12 5.54
CA LYS A 30 -20.18 5.25 4.62
C LYS A 30 -19.28 4.18 3.99
N ALA A 31 -18.06 4.54 3.56
CA ALA A 31 -17.10 3.64 2.95
C ALA A 31 -16.62 2.57 3.95
N GLU A 32 -16.30 2.99 5.17
CA GLU A 32 -15.84 2.11 6.25
C GLU A 32 -16.97 1.16 6.70
N ASN A 33 -18.21 1.65 6.81
CA ASN A 33 -19.36 0.80 7.12
C ASN A 33 -19.65 -0.23 6.01
N ILE A 34 -19.40 0.11 4.75
CA ILE A 34 -19.49 -0.86 3.65
C ILE A 34 -18.40 -1.91 3.83
N ALA A 35 -17.15 -1.50 4.06
CA ALA A 35 -16.02 -2.42 4.26
C ALA A 35 -16.29 -3.41 5.41
N ASN A 36 -16.80 -2.93 6.55
CA ASN A 36 -17.15 -3.77 7.70
C ASN A 36 -18.20 -4.86 7.37
N ARG A 37 -19.13 -4.61 6.43
CA ARG A 37 -20.11 -5.63 6.02
C ARG A 37 -19.49 -6.78 5.23
N TYR A 38 -18.30 -6.59 4.69
CA TYR A 38 -17.52 -7.59 3.98
C TYR A 38 -16.38 -8.17 4.83
N GLU A 39 -16.41 -7.96 6.16
CA GLU A 39 -15.44 -8.55 7.06
C GLU A 39 -15.33 -10.07 6.84
N GLY A 40 -14.09 -10.56 6.74
CA GLY A 40 -13.84 -11.98 6.53
C GLY A 40 -14.14 -12.52 5.13
N GLU A 41 -14.57 -11.70 4.17
CA GLU A 41 -14.88 -12.16 2.81
C GLU A 41 -13.67 -12.83 2.13
N SER A 42 -13.97 -13.82 1.31
CA SER A 42 -12.95 -14.65 0.65
C SER A 42 -12.25 -13.92 -0.50
N LEU A 43 -10.94 -14.14 -0.63
CA LEU A 43 -10.15 -13.65 -1.77
C LEU A 43 -10.28 -14.52 -3.04
N THR A 44 -11.17 -15.50 -3.07
CA THR A 44 -11.38 -16.36 -4.25
C THR A 44 -12.16 -15.66 -5.36
N ASN A 45 -12.96 -14.62 -5.02
CA ASN A 45 -13.74 -13.80 -5.95
C ASN A 45 -13.43 -12.31 -5.78
N LEU A 46 -12.25 -11.88 -6.19
CA LEU A 46 -11.84 -10.46 -6.11
C LEU A 46 -12.78 -9.51 -6.89
N PRO A 47 -13.31 -9.84 -8.09
CA PRO A 47 -14.27 -8.96 -8.76
C PRO A 47 -15.56 -8.75 -7.96
N GLY A 48 -16.10 -9.80 -7.33
CA GLY A 48 -17.28 -9.71 -6.46
C GLY A 48 -17.03 -8.87 -5.23
N LEU A 49 -15.88 -9.05 -4.57
CA LEU A 49 -15.46 -8.24 -3.42
C LEU A 49 -15.29 -6.76 -3.81
N ALA A 50 -14.56 -6.47 -4.88
CA ALA A 50 -14.33 -5.11 -5.36
C ALA A 50 -15.66 -4.39 -5.67
N TYR A 51 -16.58 -5.06 -6.36
CA TYR A 51 -17.91 -4.54 -6.64
C TYR A 51 -18.70 -4.26 -5.34
N GLY A 52 -18.68 -5.20 -4.40
CA GLY A 52 -19.37 -5.06 -3.10
C GLY A 52 -18.86 -3.86 -2.30
N LEU A 53 -17.52 -3.65 -2.29
CA LEU A 53 -16.90 -2.54 -1.58
C LEU A 53 -17.16 -1.17 -2.22
N SER A 54 -17.44 -1.10 -3.53
CA SER A 54 -17.43 0.17 -4.28
C SER A 54 -18.76 0.61 -4.86
N SER A 55 -19.68 -0.31 -5.20
CA SER A 55 -20.86 -0.04 -6.02
C SER A 55 -21.86 0.98 -5.44
N GLN A 56 -21.81 1.23 -4.14
CA GLN A 56 -22.68 2.20 -3.43
C GLN A 56 -21.97 3.53 -3.13
N LEU A 57 -20.78 3.76 -3.70
CA LEU A 57 -19.91 4.91 -3.45
C LEU A 57 -19.68 5.71 -4.73
N ASP A 58 -19.92 7.00 -4.67
CA ASP A 58 -19.94 7.87 -5.85
C ASP A 58 -18.56 8.44 -6.20
N SER A 59 -17.71 8.78 -5.19
CA SER A 59 -16.40 9.37 -5.42
C SER A 59 -15.28 8.33 -5.47
N GLU A 60 -14.21 8.62 -6.24
CA GLU A 60 -13.00 7.80 -6.30
C GLU A 60 -12.37 7.62 -4.92
N ALA A 61 -12.28 8.70 -4.14
CA ALA A 61 -11.72 8.67 -2.79
C ALA A 61 -12.53 7.77 -1.85
N ALA A 62 -13.88 7.78 -1.92
CA ALA A 62 -14.71 6.92 -1.08
C ALA A 62 -14.57 5.43 -1.49
N ARG A 63 -14.55 5.12 -2.81
CA ARG A 63 -14.32 3.76 -3.30
C ARG A 63 -12.96 3.22 -2.87
N PHE A 64 -11.92 4.05 -3.00
CA PHE A 64 -10.58 3.68 -2.54
C PHE A 64 -10.53 3.51 -1.02
N ARG A 65 -11.21 4.38 -0.24
CA ARG A 65 -11.28 4.23 1.23
C ARG A 65 -11.88 2.90 1.64
N ALA A 66 -12.97 2.45 1.01
CA ALA A 66 -13.60 1.17 1.33
C ALA A 66 -12.64 0.00 1.06
N ILE A 67 -11.94 0.01 -0.07
CA ILE A 67 -10.94 -1.01 -0.43
C ILE A 67 -9.78 -1.00 0.58
N TYR A 68 -9.18 0.17 0.83
CA TYR A 68 -8.04 0.31 1.72
C TYR A 68 -8.37 -0.12 3.15
N TYR A 69 -9.50 0.35 3.66
CA TYR A 69 -9.99 0.01 5.00
C TYR A 69 -10.26 -1.49 5.12
N TRP A 70 -10.89 -2.11 4.12
CA TRP A 70 -11.12 -3.54 4.12
C TRP A 70 -9.81 -4.32 4.16
N VAL A 71 -8.85 -3.98 3.30
CA VAL A 71 -7.55 -4.67 3.23
C VAL A 71 -6.81 -4.57 4.58
N THR A 72 -6.75 -3.39 5.17
CA THR A 72 -6.03 -3.15 6.43
C THR A 72 -6.69 -3.76 7.67
N HIS A 73 -7.96 -4.18 7.59
CA HIS A 73 -8.69 -4.80 8.70
C HIS A 73 -8.95 -6.30 8.52
N ASN A 74 -8.62 -6.86 7.35
CA ASN A 74 -8.91 -8.27 7.05
C ASN A 74 -7.67 -9.09 6.66
N ILE A 75 -6.54 -8.45 6.43
CA ILE A 75 -5.30 -9.10 6.05
C ILE A 75 -4.28 -8.93 7.18
N THR A 76 -3.60 -10.01 7.56
CA THR A 76 -2.59 -10.01 8.61
C THR A 76 -1.18 -10.10 8.04
N GLY A 77 -0.22 -9.54 8.76
CA GLY A 77 1.21 -9.76 8.48
C GLY A 77 1.64 -11.17 8.90
N ASP A 78 2.46 -11.82 8.08
CA ASP A 78 3.00 -13.14 8.36
C ASP A 78 4.46 -13.05 8.80
N TYR A 79 4.71 -13.30 10.09
CA TYR A 79 6.06 -13.26 10.67
C TYR A 79 6.99 -14.31 10.07
N ASP A 80 6.52 -15.53 9.84
CA ASP A 80 7.36 -16.62 9.32
C ASP A 80 7.80 -16.33 7.89
N LEU A 81 6.91 -15.85 7.04
CA LEU A 81 7.26 -15.38 5.71
C LEU A 81 8.28 -14.24 5.77
N MET A 82 8.07 -13.26 6.65
CA MET A 82 8.99 -12.13 6.84
C MET A 82 10.39 -12.61 7.24
N TYR A 83 10.47 -13.45 8.28
CA TYR A 83 11.72 -13.97 8.80
C TYR A 83 12.49 -14.82 7.78
N ARG A 84 11.79 -15.70 7.05
CA ARG A 84 12.38 -16.54 6.00
C ARG A 84 12.92 -15.70 4.85
N ASN A 85 12.16 -14.70 4.42
CA ASN A 85 12.59 -13.79 3.36
C ASN A 85 13.84 -13.00 3.77
N GLU A 86 13.86 -12.45 4.98
CA GLU A 86 15.01 -11.71 5.50
C GLU A 86 16.28 -12.58 5.55
N ARG A 87 16.16 -13.81 6.06
CA ARG A 87 17.28 -14.78 6.09
C ARG A 87 17.80 -15.12 4.71
N ALA A 88 16.91 -15.40 3.75
CA ALA A 88 17.29 -15.72 2.37
C ALA A 88 18.01 -14.54 1.71
N ARG A 89 17.48 -13.33 1.85
CA ARG A 89 18.09 -12.10 1.33
C ARG A 89 19.50 -11.87 1.91
N LYS A 90 19.69 -12.06 3.21
CA LYS A 90 21.02 -11.98 3.85
C LYS A 90 21.99 -13.03 3.30
N LYS A 91 21.53 -14.27 3.11
CA LYS A 91 22.35 -15.37 2.56
C LYS A 91 22.75 -15.11 1.11
N LEU A 92 21.84 -14.60 0.29
CA LEU A 92 21.99 -14.38 -1.14
C LEU A 92 22.48 -12.96 -1.51
N ARG A 93 22.95 -12.18 -0.53
CA ARG A 93 23.33 -10.77 -0.73
C ARG A 93 24.38 -10.53 -1.82
N ASN A 94 25.26 -11.53 -2.07
CA ASN A 94 26.31 -11.48 -3.06
C ASN A 94 26.01 -12.37 -4.29
N ASP A 95 24.78 -12.88 -4.39
CA ASP A 95 24.31 -13.74 -5.48
C ASP A 95 22.99 -13.17 -6.06
N PRO A 96 23.09 -12.23 -7.01
CA PRO A 96 21.90 -11.58 -7.61
C PRO A 96 20.98 -12.58 -8.32
N GLU A 97 21.53 -13.59 -8.99
CA GLU A 97 20.72 -14.59 -9.69
C GLU A 97 20.00 -15.52 -8.72
N GLY A 98 20.70 -16.01 -7.70
CA GLY A 98 20.09 -16.77 -6.61
C GLY A 98 18.99 -15.99 -5.91
N LEU A 99 19.17 -14.68 -5.68
CA LEU A 99 18.16 -13.82 -5.09
C LEU A 99 16.95 -13.64 -6.01
N ARG A 100 17.16 -13.50 -7.32
CA ARG A 100 16.07 -13.43 -8.31
C ARG A 100 15.24 -14.72 -8.29
N LEU A 101 15.89 -15.88 -8.35
CA LEU A 101 15.20 -17.18 -8.29
C LEU A 101 14.43 -17.38 -6.98
N TRP A 102 15.04 -16.97 -5.86
CA TRP A 102 14.36 -16.99 -4.56
C TRP A 102 13.09 -16.11 -4.60
N ASN A 103 13.20 -14.87 -5.05
CA ASN A 103 12.06 -13.95 -5.10
C ASN A 103 10.91 -14.50 -5.96
N ASP A 104 11.23 -15.11 -7.13
CA ASP A 104 10.22 -15.66 -8.03
C ASP A 104 9.46 -16.85 -7.40
N GLN A 105 10.16 -17.70 -6.66
CA GLN A 105 9.53 -18.82 -5.94
C GLN A 105 8.77 -18.34 -4.71
N PHE A 106 9.39 -17.51 -3.92
CA PHE A 106 8.83 -17.00 -2.67
C PHE A 106 7.57 -16.18 -2.90
N LYS A 107 7.52 -15.39 -3.96
CA LYS A 107 6.32 -14.64 -4.36
C LYS A 107 5.11 -15.54 -4.58
N LYS A 108 5.30 -16.74 -5.14
CA LYS A 108 4.20 -17.71 -5.31
C LYS A 108 3.64 -18.17 -3.96
N GLU A 109 4.52 -18.44 -3.00
CA GLU A 109 4.12 -18.85 -1.64
C GLU A 109 3.34 -17.73 -0.93
N VAL A 110 3.85 -16.48 -1.02
CA VAL A 110 3.19 -15.29 -0.46
C VAL A 110 1.76 -15.15 -0.99
N PHE A 111 1.54 -15.35 -2.29
CA PHE A 111 0.20 -15.25 -2.88
C PHE A 111 -0.71 -16.44 -2.55
N ILE A 112 -0.17 -17.64 -2.37
CA ILE A 112 -0.93 -18.80 -1.90
C ILE A 112 -1.45 -18.53 -0.47
N LYS A 113 -0.58 -18.11 0.45
CA LYS A 113 -0.97 -17.77 1.82
C LYS A 113 -1.97 -16.61 1.86
N LEU A 114 -1.72 -15.53 1.11
CA LEU A 114 -2.67 -14.43 1.01
C LEU A 114 -4.06 -14.92 0.63
N ARG A 115 -4.15 -15.75 -0.42
CA ARG A 115 -5.44 -16.23 -0.93
C ARG A 115 -6.18 -17.16 0.03
N HIS A 116 -5.47 -18.04 0.74
CA HIS A 116 -6.07 -19.08 1.58
C HIS A 116 -6.22 -18.64 3.03
N ASP A 117 -5.20 -18.00 3.58
CA ASP A 117 -5.10 -17.69 5.00
C ASP A 117 -5.34 -16.20 5.30
N ARG A 118 -5.33 -15.35 4.28
CA ARG A 118 -5.34 -13.87 4.40
C ARG A 118 -4.13 -13.33 5.17
N GLU A 119 -3.03 -14.07 5.10
CA GLU A 119 -1.74 -13.72 5.68
C GLU A 119 -0.73 -13.38 4.60
N THR A 120 0.07 -12.33 4.78
CA THR A 120 0.99 -11.89 3.74
C THR A 120 2.12 -11.00 4.26
N LEU A 121 2.92 -10.49 3.31
CA LEU A 121 3.92 -9.44 3.47
C LEU A 121 3.50 -8.17 2.73
N CYS A 122 4.32 -7.11 2.80
CA CYS A 122 4.11 -5.85 2.06
C CYS A 122 3.79 -6.07 0.58
N THR A 123 4.43 -7.04 -0.08
CA THR A 123 4.16 -7.40 -1.48
C THR A 123 2.71 -7.84 -1.71
N GLY A 124 2.12 -8.62 -0.81
CA GLY A 124 0.73 -9.07 -0.93
C GLY A 124 -0.27 -7.98 -0.59
N TYR A 125 0.01 -7.14 0.42
CA TYR A 125 -0.79 -5.93 0.69
C TYR A 125 -0.84 -5.01 -0.53
N ALA A 126 0.33 -4.67 -1.08
CA ALA A 126 0.44 -3.79 -2.24
C ALA A 126 -0.27 -4.36 -3.48
N TYR A 127 -0.14 -5.68 -3.72
CA TYR A 127 -0.84 -6.39 -4.79
C TYR A 127 -2.36 -6.31 -4.62
N LEU A 128 -2.87 -6.56 -3.42
CA LEU A 128 -4.31 -6.59 -3.17
C LEU A 128 -4.93 -5.20 -3.32
N ILE A 129 -4.28 -4.15 -2.81
CA ILE A 129 -4.67 -2.76 -3.03
C ILE A 129 -4.72 -2.44 -4.52
N GLN A 130 -3.68 -2.81 -5.30
CA GLN A 130 -3.66 -2.56 -6.74
C GLN A 130 -4.82 -3.26 -7.45
N VAL A 131 -4.95 -4.58 -7.29
CA VAL A 131 -5.95 -5.36 -8.03
C VAL A 131 -7.38 -4.92 -7.70
N LEU A 132 -7.71 -4.72 -6.42
CA LEU A 132 -9.05 -4.26 -6.03
C LEU A 132 -9.35 -2.85 -6.56
N SER A 133 -8.35 -1.96 -6.57
CA SER A 133 -8.49 -0.61 -7.13
C SER A 133 -8.72 -0.64 -8.65
N GLU A 134 -7.92 -1.41 -9.38
CA GLU A 134 -8.07 -1.55 -10.84
C GLU A 134 -9.41 -2.17 -11.24
N LEU A 135 -9.92 -3.14 -10.47
CA LEU A 135 -11.24 -3.75 -10.70
C LEU A 135 -12.42 -2.75 -10.59
N VAL A 136 -12.22 -1.65 -9.89
CA VAL A 136 -13.24 -0.58 -9.75
C VAL A 136 -12.91 0.66 -10.59
N GLY A 137 -11.94 0.54 -11.51
CA GLY A 137 -11.58 1.59 -12.47
C GLY A 137 -10.66 2.68 -11.90
N LEU A 138 -9.96 2.43 -10.78
CA LEU A 138 -8.98 3.35 -10.22
C LEU A 138 -7.56 2.97 -10.68
N GLU A 139 -6.78 3.95 -11.13
CA GLU A 139 -5.39 3.72 -11.54
C GLU A 139 -4.49 3.60 -10.30
N CYS A 140 -3.89 2.41 -10.08
CA CYS A 140 -3.05 2.12 -8.94
C CYS A 140 -1.73 1.47 -9.37
N LYS A 141 -0.62 1.85 -8.73
CA LYS A 141 0.72 1.31 -9.00
C LYS A 141 1.35 0.78 -7.73
N ILE A 142 2.08 -0.33 -7.85
CA ILE A 142 2.98 -0.79 -6.80
C ILE A 142 4.30 -0.03 -6.93
N ILE A 143 4.83 0.41 -5.80
CA ILE A 143 6.14 1.04 -5.68
C ILE A 143 7.00 0.13 -4.82
N ASP A 144 8.15 -0.27 -5.37
CA ASP A 144 9.18 -1.00 -4.62
C ASP A 144 10.30 -0.06 -4.19
N GLY A 145 10.66 -0.11 -2.92
CA GLY A 145 11.65 0.80 -2.35
C GLY A 145 12.21 0.31 -1.03
N TYR A 146 12.54 1.27 -0.17
CA TYR A 146 13.21 1.00 1.11
C TYR A 146 12.33 1.47 2.27
N ALA A 147 12.07 0.58 3.21
CA ALA A 147 11.40 0.95 4.46
C ALA A 147 12.27 1.94 5.26
N ALA A 148 11.67 3.02 5.75
CA ALA A 148 12.40 4.05 6.50
C ALA A 148 13.09 3.48 7.77
N SER A 149 12.49 2.48 8.42
CA SER A 149 13.07 1.76 9.56
C SER A 149 14.39 1.04 9.24
N ASP A 150 14.60 0.69 7.97
CA ASP A 150 15.72 -0.13 7.51
C ASP A 150 16.78 0.63 6.69
N LEU A 151 16.59 1.93 6.44
CA LEU A 151 17.51 2.72 5.61
C LEU A 151 18.97 2.63 6.10
N LYS A 152 19.19 2.57 7.41
CA LYS A 152 20.54 2.43 8.00
C LYS A 152 21.07 0.99 7.97
N LYS A 153 20.20 -0.02 7.83
CA LYS A 153 20.55 -1.45 7.87
C LYS A 153 20.60 -2.09 6.49
N ASN A 154 19.97 -1.46 5.49
CA ASN A 154 19.90 -2.03 4.15
C ASN A 154 21.19 -1.78 3.36
N THR A 155 22.18 -2.62 3.59
CA THR A 155 23.47 -2.60 2.87
C THR A 155 23.41 -3.30 1.51
N LEU A 156 22.27 -3.90 1.15
CA LEU A 156 22.16 -4.73 -0.05
C LEU A 156 21.87 -3.92 -1.33
N GLY A 157 21.42 -2.66 -1.19
CA GLY A 157 21.02 -1.85 -2.35
C GLY A 157 19.80 -2.40 -3.13
N ILE A 158 19.05 -3.33 -2.52
CA ILE A 158 17.89 -3.99 -3.13
C ILE A 158 16.64 -3.58 -2.37
N PRO A 159 15.54 -3.15 -3.04
CA PRO A 159 14.29 -2.81 -2.40
C PRO A 159 13.82 -3.88 -1.42
N ASN A 160 13.33 -3.47 -0.25
CA ASN A 160 12.91 -4.37 0.82
C ASN A 160 11.46 -4.11 1.29
N HIS A 161 10.78 -3.16 0.68
CA HIS A 161 9.41 -2.81 1.00
C HIS A 161 8.63 -2.43 -0.25
N SER A 162 7.32 -2.71 -0.25
CA SER A 162 6.38 -2.39 -1.33
C SER A 162 5.17 -1.68 -0.76
N TRP A 163 4.75 -0.60 -1.43
CA TRP A 163 3.55 0.18 -1.11
C TRP A 163 2.84 0.61 -2.39
N ASN A 164 1.87 1.52 -2.33
CA ASN A 164 1.12 1.92 -3.52
C ASN A 164 1.13 3.43 -3.77
N ALA A 165 1.02 3.78 -5.05
CA ALA A 165 0.52 5.07 -5.49
C ALA A 165 -0.85 4.85 -6.14
N ILE A 166 -1.84 5.63 -5.71
CA ILE A 166 -3.22 5.63 -6.22
C ILE A 166 -3.52 6.99 -6.86
N LYS A 167 -4.20 6.99 -8.01
CA LYS A 167 -4.64 8.20 -8.66
C LYS A 167 -6.11 8.44 -8.36
N LEU A 168 -6.42 9.57 -7.74
CA LEU A 168 -7.76 9.99 -7.38
C LEU A 168 -8.00 11.40 -7.94
N ASP A 169 -9.08 11.58 -8.67
CA ASP A 169 -9.46 12.87 -9.29
C ASP A 169 -8.29 13.51 -10.08
N GLY A 170 -7.51 12.66 -10.78
CA GLY A 170 -6.39 13.08 -11.62
C GLY A 170 -5.06 13.33 -10.89
N LYS A 171 -5.00 13.24 -9.55
CA LYS A 171 -3.79 13.46 -8.73
C LYS A 171 -3.32 12.15 -8.10
N TRP A 172 -1.99 11.96 -8.01
CA TRP A 172 -1.38 10.80 -7.37
C TRP A 172 -1.18 11.00 -5.87
N TYR A 173 -1.46 9.94 -5.10
CA TYR A 173 -1.30 9.88 -3.65
C TYR A 173 -0.57 8.61 -3.25
N LEU A 174 0.26 8.66 -2.22
CA LEU A 174 0.93 7.47 -1.67
C LEU A 174 0.08 6.85 -0.56
N CYS A 175 0.15 5.53 -0.43
CA CYS A 175 -0.45 4.82 0.70
C CYS A 175 0.32 3.52 0.99
N ASP A 176 0.34 3.12 2.27
CA ASP A 176 1.00 1.90 2.73
C ASP A 176 0.07 1.09 3.63
N ALA A 177 -0.60 0.10 3.04
CA ALA A 177 -1.53 -0.75 3.76
C ALA A 177 -0.84 -1.67 4.79
N THR A 178 0.44 -2.00 4.58
CA THR A 178 1.21 -2.84 5.52
C THR A 178 1.37 -2.13 6.85
N TRP A 179 1.83 -0.88 6.81
CA TRP A 179 2.05 -0.08 8.01
C TRP A 179 0.76 0.47 8.62
N SER A 180 -0.30 0.59 7.81
CA SER A 180 -1.63 0.94 8.31
C SER A 180 -2.31 -0.17 9.09
N ALA A 181 -2.09 -1.44 8.73
CA ALA A 181 -2.86 -2.55 9.27
C ALA A 181 -2.51 -2.88 10.73
N GLY A 182 -1.25 -2.72 11.11
CA GLY A 182 -0.77 -3.06 12.44
C GLY A 182 0.69 -3.50 12.46
N TYR A 183 1.04 -4.32 13.43
CA TYR A 183 2.41 -4.77 13.66
C TYR A 183 2.47 -6.23 14.15
N THR A 184 3.66 -6.83 14.08
CA THR A 184 3.92 -8.12 14.73
C THR A 184 4.45 -7.90 16.14
N ASP A 185 3.77 -8.43 17.15
CA ASP A 185 4.30 -8.48 18.51
C ASP A 185 5.47 -9.46 18.57
N MET A 186 6.66 -8.94 18.88
CA MET A 186 7.90 -9.72 18.92
C MET A 186 8.02 -10.66 20.13
N SER A 187 7.10 -10.59 21.09
CA SER A 187 7.04 -11.51 22.21
C SER A 187 6.23 -12.77 21.92
N SER A 188 5.15 -12.64 21.14
CA SER A 188 4.25 -13.73 20.74
C SER A 188 4.45 -14.20 19.30
N PHE A 189 5.10 -13.38 18.46
CA PHE A 189 5.20 -13.52 17.00
C PHE A 189 3.85 -13.51 16.28
N LEU A 190 2.81 -12.98 16.95
CA LEU A 190 1.48 -12.82 16.37
C LEU A 190 1.30 -11.40 15.80
N PHE A 191 0.46 -11.32 14.77
CA PHE A 191 0.08 -10.03 14.21
C PHE A 191 -1.03 -9.40 15.06
N GLU A 192 -0.82 -8.12 15.43
CA GLU A 192 -1.77 -7.29 16.15
C GLU A 192 -2.33 -6.23 15.22
N PHE A 193 -3.65 -6.18 15.07
CA PHE A 193 -4.30 -5.10 14.35
C PHE A 193 -4.22 -3.80 15.15
N ASP A 194 -3.57 -2.80 14.59
CA ASP A 194 -3.46 -1.46 15.18
C ASP A 194 -3.51 -0.43 14.05
N TYR A 195 -4.74 -0.15 13.59
CA TYR A 195 -4.95 0.66 12.41
C TYR A 195 -4.41 2.09 12.57
N ASP A 196 -3.41 2.45 11.75
CA ASP A 196 -2.89 3.81 11.65
C ASP A 196 -3.31 4.48 10.33
N ASN A 197 -4.18 5.50 10.45
CA ASN A 197 -4.63 6.27 9.30
C ASN A 197 -3.54 7.20 8.72
N ALA A 198 -2.38 7.35 9.37
CA ALA A 198 -1.29 8.19 8.86
C ALA A 198 -0.74 7.68 7.52
N PHE A 199 -0.86 6.38 7.25
CA PHE A 199 -0.41 5.76 6.00
C PHE A 199 -1.47 5.69 4.89
N PHE A 200 -2.66 6.23 5.13
CA PHE A 200 -3.68 6.43 4.11
C PHE A 200 -3.50 7.78 3.43
N LEU A 201 -3.22 7.81 2.12
CA LEU A 201 -2.99 9.02 1.32
C LEU A 201 -1.93 9.94 1.97
N MET A 202 -0.73 9.36 2.20
CA MET A 202 0.41 10.02 2.85
C MET A 202 0.86 11.28 2.10
N GLU A 203 1.45 12.19 2.88
CA GLU A 203 2.10 13.42 2.40
C GLU A 203 3.49 13.15 1.83
#